data_95e5a753f0993109610265bbd9546b29
#
_entry.id   95e5a753f0993109610265bbd9546b29
#
_cell.length_a   1.000
_cell.length_b   1.000
_cell.length_c   1.000
_cell.angle_alpha   90.00
_cell.angle_beta   90.00
_cell.angle_gamma   90.00
#
_symmetry.space_group_name_H-M   'P 1'
#
loop_
_entity.id
_entity.type
_entity.pdbx_description
1 polymer ?
#
loop_
_entity_poly.entity_id
_entity_poly.type
_entity_poly.pdbx_seq_one_letter_code
_entity_poly.pdbx_strand_id
1 'polypeptide(L)'
;LAHLQPRHAGLWHWLGEVEVVFGFWALVLAIAMVAMLGTQAAVDYIDNRNYTEPMFVFAVMVIAATRPILQAASALVQWLARAVPLGGSLGYYLVVMVMVPLMGSFITEPAAMTLAALMLRDTLFSKDVSDKLKYATLGVLFVNISIGGTLTPFAAPPVLMVAVKWNWDTWFMVSNFGWKASVAVLINAGCAMLLFRKQLGHMAARPKSDAAAVPLSVVVVHLVFLALVVVFAHHPAVFMGLFLFFLGFATAYLRHQNPLILREDLLVAFLLA
;
A
#
# COMPACT_ATOMS: atom_id res chain seq x y z
N LEU A 1 24.58 -13.38 1.69
CA LEU A 1 25.19 -14.53 0.99
C LEU A 1 25.53 -14.18 -0.45
N ALA A 2 24.66 -13.47 -1.21
CA ALA A 2 24.95 -13.05 -2.58
C ALA A 2 26.25 -12.24 -2.72
N HIS A 3 26.60 -11.40 -1.74
CA HIS A 3 27.86 -10.66 -1.70
C HIS A 3 29.09 -11.54 -1.35
N LEU A 4 28.88 -12.66 -0.68
CA LEU A 4 29.97 -13.56 -0.26
C LEU A 4 30.30 -14.61 -1.33
N GLN A 5 29.37 -14.90 -2.23
CA GLN A 5 29.50 -15.89 -3.29
C GLN A 5 29.00 -15.34 -4.63
N PRO A 6 29.78 -14.50 -5.32
CA PRO A 6 29.32 -13.84 -6.55
C PRO A 6 28.98 -14.81 -7.70
N ARG A 7 29.57 -16.03 -7.72
CA ARG A 7 29.23 -17.05 -8.73
C ARG A 7 27.79 -17.55 -8.61
N HIS A 8 27.18 -17.47 -7.43
CA HIS A 8 25.82 -17.91 -7.16
C HIS A 8 24.89 -16.75 -6.74
N ALA A 9 25.28 -15.51 -7.01
CA ALA A 9 24.51 -14.35 -6.61
C ALA A 9 23.05 -14.41 -7.10
N GLY A 10 22.83 -14.83 -8.36
CA GLY A 10 21.50 -15.00 -8.91
C GLY A 10 20.65 -16.04 -8.17
N LEU A 11 21.26 -17.18 -7.77
CA LEU A 11 20.58 -18.19 -6.98
C LEU A 11 20.18 -17.68 -5.59
N TRP A 12 21.09 -16.94 -4.94
CA TRP A 12 20.81 -16.39 -3.61
C TRP A 12 19.76 -15.26 -3.65
N HIS A 13 19.73 -14.46 -4.72
CA HIS A 13 18.66 -13.50 -4.95
C HIS A 13 17.33 -14.23 -5.15
N TRP A 14 17.30 -15.24 -6.05
CA TRP A 14 16.09 -16.02 -6.31
C TRP A 14 15.55 -16.72 -5.05
N LEU A 15 16.41 -17.37 -4.25
CA LEU A 15 16.00 -17.97 -2.98
C LEU A 15 15.60 -16.98 -1.90
N GLY A 16 15.95 -15.71 -2.05
CA GLY A 16 15.54 -14.62 -1.16
C GLY A 16 14.22 -13.97 -1.54
N GLU A 17 13.68 -14.26 -2.73
CA GLU A 17 12.40 -13.74 -3.16
C GLU A 17 11.25 -14.36 -2.33
N VAL A 18 10.32 -13.52 -1.92
CA VAL A 18 9.19 -13.92 -1.06
C VAL A 18 8.37 -15.02 -1.75
N GLU A 19 8.15 -14.89 -3.05
CA GLU A 19 7.42 -15.83 -3.88
C GLU A 19 8.03 -17.23 -3.87
N VAL A 20 9.35 -17.32 -3.91
CA VAL A 20 10.06 -18.60 -3.89
C VAL A 20 9.93 -19.27 -2.52
N VAL A 21 10.03 -18.49 -1.45
CA VAL A 21 9.88 -19.00 -0.07
C VAL A 21 8.47 -19.53 0.15
N PHE A 22 7.45 -18.75 -0.19
CA PHE A 22 6.04 -19.19 -0.04
C PHE A 22 5.70 -20.34 -0.98
N GLY A 23 6.14 -20.30 -2.25
CA GLY A 23 5.95 -21.39 -3.19
C GLY A 23 6.59 -22.71 -2.72
N PHE A 24 7.79 -22.65 -2.09
CA PHE A 24 8.41 -23.81 -1.47
C PHE A 24 7.54 -24.40 -0.35
N TRP A 25 7.05 -23.55 0.57
CA TRP A 25 6.19 -24.02 1.66
C TRP A 25 4.84 -24.52 1.19
N ALA A 26 4.26 -23.92 0.15
CA ALA A 26 3.04 -24.41 -0.49
C ALA A 26 3.25 -25.82 -1.09
N LEU A 27 4.40 -26.04 -1.75
CA LEU A 27 4.76 -27.37 -2.26
C LEU A 27 4.93 -28.38 -1.13
N VAL A 28 5.61 -28.02 -0.03
CA VAL A 28 5.76 -28.87 1.14
C VAL A 28 4.40 -29.23 1.73
N LEU A 29 3.51 -28.27 1.86
CA LEU A 29 2.13 -28.50 2.31
C LEU A 29 1.37 -29.43 1.38
N ALA A 30 1.42 -29.19 0.07
CA ALA A 30 0.76 -30.07 -0.92
C ALA A 30 1.26 -31.50 -0.84
N ILE A 31 2.57 -31.72 -0.73
CA ILE A 31 3.16 -33.06 -0.56
C ILE A 31 2.66 -33.70 0.73
N ALA A 32 2.65 -32.97 1.83
CA ALA A 32 2.17 -33.47 3.12
C ALA A 32 0.67 -33.84 3.05
N MET A 33 -0.15 -33.01 2.40
CA MET A 33 -1.58 -33.30 2.20
C MET A 33 -1.79 -34.57 1.37
N VAL A 34 -1.06 -34.72 0.26
CA VAL A 34 -1.14 -35.93 -0.57
C VAL A 34 -0.73 -37.17 0.25
N ALA A 35 0.35 -37.07 1.03
CA ALA A 35 0.86 -38.19 1.82
C ALA A 35 -0.08 -38.59 2.98
N MET A 36 -0.73 -37.61 3.62
CA MET A 36 -1.57 -37.83 4.81
C MET A 36 -3.05 -38.06 4.49
N LEU A 37 -3.60 -37.35 3.52
CA LEU A 37 -5.03 -37.28 3.19
C LEU A 37 -5.38 -37.87 1.82
N GLY A 38 -4.37 -38.13 0.99
CA GLY A 38 -4.53 -38.62 -0.37
C GLY A 38 -4.65 -37.52 -1.40
N THR A 39 -4.46 -37.90 -2.68
CA THR A 39 -4.40 -36.98 -3.82
C THR A 39 -5.73 -36.22 -4.02
N GLN A 40 -6.86 -36.95 -3.88
CA GLN A 40 -8.19 -36.34 -4.07
C GLN A 40 -8.45 -35.21 -3.08
N ALA A 41 -8.13 -35.39 -1.80
CA ALA A 41 -8.30 -34.37 -0.77
C ALA A 41 -7.42 -33.13 -1.03
N ALA A 42 -6.21 -33.34 -1.55
CA ALA A 42 -5.33 -32.22 -1.94
C ALA A 42 -5.88 -31.43 -3.12
N VAL A 43 -6.40 -32.12 -4.15
CA VAL A 43 -7.04 -31.50 -5.30
C VAL A 43 -8.30 -30.74 -4.88
N ASP A 44 -9.19 -31.38 -4.09
CA ASP A 44 -10.43 -30.76 -3.61
C ASP A 44 -10.13 -29.51 -2.75
N TYR A 45 -9.04 -29.54 -1.98
CA TYR A 45 -8.60 -28.38 -1.21
C TYR A 45 -8.24 -27.19 -2.11
N ILE A 46 -7.50 -27.42 -3.20
CA ILE A 46 -7.08 -26.38 -4.14
C ILE A 46 -8.29 -25.86 -4.95
N ASP A 47 -9.10 -26.77 -5.48
CA ASP A 47 -10.24 -26.43 -6.34
C ASP A 47 -11.34 -25.65 -5.59
N ASN A 48 -11.45 -25.85 -4.27
CA ASN A 48 -12.40 -25.12 -3.44
C ASN A 48 -11.83 -23.81 -2.86
N ARG A 49 -10.62 -23.37 -3.25
CA ARG A 49 -10.10 -22.05 -2.84
C ARG A 49 -10.88 -20.92 -3.50
N ASN A 50 -11.25 -19.95 -2.67
CA ASN A 50 -11.88 -18.74 -3.18
C ASN A 50 -10.81 -17.68 -3.48
N TYR A 51 -10.59 -17.40 -4.75
CA TYR A 51 -9.63 -16.41 -5.22
C TYR A 51 -10.26 -15.02 -5.43
N THR A 52 -11.50 -14.80 -5.00
CA THR A 52 -12.19 -13.50 -5.16
C THR A 52 -11.42 -12.39 -4.47
N GLU A 53 -11.02 -12.61 -3.20
CA GLU A 53 -10.27 -11.62 -2.43
C GLU A 53 -8.89 -11.31 -3.02
N PRO A 54 -8.04 -12.29 -3.37
CA PRO A 54 -6.78 -12.04 -4.05
C PRO A 54 -6.94 -11.27 -5.36
N MET A 55 -7.92 -11.63 -6.18
CA MET A 55 -8.22 -10.93 -7.43
C MET A 55 -8.66 -9.49 -7.20
N PHE A 56 -9.49 -9.26 -6.18
CA PHE A 56 -9.92 -7.93 -5.78
C PHE A 56 -8.74 -7.07 -5.31
N VAL A 57 -7.93 -7.61 -4.39
CA VAL A 57 -6.74 -6.91 -3.89
C VAL A 57 -5.78 -6.56 -5.03
N PHE A 58 -5.53 -7.50 -5.95
CA PHE A 58 -4.73 -7.27 -7.13
C PHE A 58 -5.25 -6.10 -7.97
N ALA A 59 -6.56 -6.09 -8.29
CA ALA A 59 -7.16 -5.02 -9.07
C ALA A 59 -7.03 -3.64 -8.38
N VAL A 60 -7.29 -3.60 -7.05
CA VAL A 60 -7.15 -2.37 -6.26
C VAL A 60 -5.70 -1.90 -6.23
N MET A 61 -4.72 -2.79 -5.99
CA MET A 61 -3.30 -2.44 -5.92
C MET A 61 -2.81 -1.82 -7.23
N VAL A 62 -3.12 -2.45 -8.38
CA VAL A 62 -2.72 -1.93 -9.70
C VAL A 62 -3.32 -0.55 -9.97
N ILE A 63 -4.61 -0.35 -9.70
CA ILE A 63 -5.27 0.96 -9.93
C ILE A 63 -4.71 2.01 -8.98
N ALA A 64 -4.58 1.70 -7.69
CA ALA A 64 -4.16 2.63 -6.65
C ALA A 64 -2.69 3.07 -6.79
N ALA A 65 -1.81 2.20 -7.32
CA ALA A 65 -0.40 2.51 -7.56
C ALA A 65 -0.17 3.43 -8.78
N THR A 66 -1.22 3.76 -9.53
CA THR A 66 -1.08 4.61 -10.72
C THR A 66 -0.73 6.06 -10.39
N ARG A 67 0.04 6.69 -11.28
CA ARG A 67 0.46 8.09 -11.14
C ARG A 67 -0.72 9.07 -10.91
N PRO A 68 -1.87 8.98 -11.59
CA PRO A 68 -3.00 9.88 -11.32
C PRO A 68 -3.52 9.78 -9.88
N ILE A 69 -3.63 8.59 -9.31
CA ILE A 69 -4.07 8.37 -7.93
C ILE A 69 -3.03 8.91 -6.93
N LEU A 70 -1.75 8.59 -7.13
CA LEU A 70 -0.67 9.08 -6.26
C LEU A 70 -0.53 10.61 -6.31
N GLN A 71 -0.74 11.25 -7.47
CA GLN A 71 -0.76 12.71 -7.57
C GLN A 71 -1.96 13.33 -6.86
N ALA A 72 -3.15 12.73 -6.98
CA ALA A 72 -4.33 13.18 -6.24
C ALA A 72 -4.12 13.10 -4.72
N ALA A 73 -3.58 11.98 -4.25
CA ALA A 73 -3.22 11.77 -2.84
C ALA A 73 -2.19 12.80 -2.36
N SER A 74 -1.13 13.02 -3.14
CA SER A 74 -0.10 14.03 -2.84
C SER A 74 -0.68 15.45 -2.80
N ALA A 75 -1.56 15.80 -3.73
CA ALA A 75 -2.23 17.11 -3.77
C ALA A 75 -3.12 17.33 -2.54
N LEU A 76 -3.87 16.31 -2.13
CA LEU A 76 -4.68 16.34 -0.90
C LEU A 76 -3.82 16.57 0.34
N VAL A 77 -2.72 15.80 0.49
CA VAL A 77 -1.79 15.96 1.61
C VAL A 77 -1.18 17.36 1.64
N GLN A 78 -0.77 17.88 0.49
CA GLN A 78 -0.22 19.24 0.40
C GLN A 78 -1.26 20.32 0.74
N TRP A 79 -2.51 20.14 0.33
CA TRP A 79 -3.61 21.03 0.67
C TRP A 79 -3.87 21.02 2.18
N LEU A 80 -3.97 19.85 2.79
CA LEU A 80 -4.12 19.69 4.25
C LEU A 80 -2.94 20.29 5.03
N ALA A 81 -1.70 20.09 4.56
CA ALA A 81 -0.51 20.66 5.18
C ALA A 81 -0.51 22.22 5.19
N ARG A 82 -1.22 22.85 4.24
CA ARG A 82 -1.41 24.30 4.24
C ARG A 82 -2.40 24.78 5.29
N ALA A 83 -3.39 23.94 5.62
CA ALA A 83 -4.42 24.26 6.59
C ALA A 83 -3.95 24.08 8.05
N VAL A 84 -2.88 23.31 8.28
CA VAL A 84 -2.34 23.07 9.63
C VAL A 84 -1.51 24.28 10.10
N PRO A 85 -1.85 24.96 11.19
CA PRO A 85 -1.19 26.19 11.68
C PRO A 85 0.12 25.90 12.44
N LEU A 86 0.86 24.89 12.02
CA LEU A 86 2.20 24.56 12.51
C LEU A 86 3.22 25.03 11.48
N GLY A 87 4.29 25.68 11.88
CA GLY A 87 5.31 26.21 10.95
C GLY A 87 5.63 25.23 9.80
N GLY A 88 5.72 25.72 8.57
CA GLY A 88 5.63 25.03 7.29
C GLY A 88 6.16 23.59 7.18
N SER A 89 7.34 23.29 7.75
CA SER A 89 7.94 21.96 7.73
C SER A 89 7.36 21.00 8.76
N LEU A 90 7.02 21.50 9.95
CA LEU A 90 6.41 20.71 11.03
C LEU A 90 5.01 20.26 10.62
N GLY A 91 4.19 21.19 10.09
CA GLY A 91 2.86 20.88 9.59
C GLY A 91 2.89 19.88 8.45
N TYR A 92 3.82 20.05 7.50
CA TYR A 92 3.99 19.10 6.40
C TYR A 92 4.39 17.71 6.90
N TYR A 93 5.38 17.61 7.79
CA TYR A 93 5.81 16.33 8.38
C TYR A 93 4.64 15.63 9.08
N LEU A 94 3.92 16.35 9.96
CA LEU A 94 2.78 15.77 10.67
C LEU A 94 1.71 15.26 9.73
N VAL A 95 1.33 16.07 8.73
CA VAL A 95 0.28 15.67 7.77
C VAL A 95 0.72 14.46 6.93
N VAL A 96 1.97 14.42 6.45
CA VAL A 96 2.47 13.24 5.73
C VAL A 96 2.43 12.00 6.62
N MET A 97 2.92 12.10 7.86
CA MET A 97 3.01 10.97 8.80
C MET A 97 1.66 10.51 9.35
N VAL A 98 0.59 11.30 9.19
CA VAL A 98 -0.77 10.94 9.62
C VAL A 98 -1.64 10.59 8.43
N MET A 99 -1.76 11.51 7.46
CA MET A 99 -2.73 11.34 6.36
C MET A 99 -2.35 10.25 5.39
N VAL A 100 -1.07 10.14 5.02
CA VAL A 100 -0.65 9.10 4.07
C VAL A 100 -0.86 7.69 4.63
N PRO A 101 -0.47 7.38 5.88
CA PRO A 101 -0.84 6.12 6.53
C PRO A 101 -2.34 5.83 6.53
N LEU A 102 -3.19 6.79 6.91
CA LEU A 102 -4.64 6.60 6.91
C LEU A 102 -5.21 6.41 5.50
N MET A 103 -4.64 7.11 4.51
CA MET A 103 -4.99 6.89 3.10
C MET A 103 -4.60 5.48 2.62
N GLY A 104 -3.66 4.81 3.28
CA GLY A 104 -3.30 3.42 3.02
C GLY A 104 -4.50 2.47 3.01
N SER A 105 -5.53 2.77 3.81
CA SER A 105 -6.80 2.04 3.79
C SER A 105 -7.60 2.15 2.48
N PHE A 106 -7.29 3.13 1.64
CA PHE A 106 -7.98 3.36 0.36
C PHE A 106 -7.08 3.10 -0.85
N ILE A 107 -5.78 3.39 -0.72
CA ILE A 107 -4.80 3.23 -1.79
C ILE A 107 -3.84 2.04 -1.58
N THR A 108 -4.10 1.21 -0.59
CA THR A 108 -3.30 0.08 -0.09
C THR A 108 -2.02 0.48 0.67
N GLU A 109 -1.55 -0.40 1.55
CA GLU A 109 -0.33 -0.16 2.36
C GLU A 109 0.92 0.07 1.50
N PRO A 110 1.23 -0.75 0.47
CA PRO A 110 2.41 -0.55 -0.36
C PRO A 110 2.38 0.78 -1.12
N ALA A 111 1.22 1.19 -1.65
CA ALA A 111 1.07 2.47 -2.35
C ALA A 111 1.25 3.66 -1.39
N ALA A 112 0.68 3.57 -0.17
CA ALA A 112 0.85 4.59 0.86
C ALA A 112 2.31 4.69 1.32
N MET A 113 3.01 3.56 1.51
CA MET A 113 4.42 3.55 1.86
C MET A 113 5.28 4.22 0.79
N THR A 114 5.05 3.87 -0.48
CA THR A 114 5.75 4.48 -1.63
C THR A 114 5.49 5.99 -1.69
N LEU A 115 4.23 6.41 -1.54
CA LEU A 115 3.85 7.82 -1.53
C LEU A 115 4.57 8.58 -0.40
N ALA A 116 4.51 8.07 0.84
CA ALA A 116 5.18 8.69 1.98
C ALA A 116 6.69 8.76 1.79
N ALA A 117 7.31 7.68 1.31
CA ALA A 117 8.75 7.63 1.03
C ALA A 117 9.16 8.69 0.00
N LEU A 118 8.42 8.83 -1.10
CA LEU A 118 8.67 9.86 -2.11
C LEU A 118 8.50 11.27 -1.55
N MET A 119 7.45 11.51 -0.77
CA MET A 119 7.19 12.83 -0.17
C MET A 119 8.24 13.21 0.87
N LEU A 120 8.74 12.26 1.66
CA LEU A 120 9.76 12.49 2.69
C LEU A 120 11.18 12.47 2.10
N ARG A 121 11.43 11.79 0.98
CA ARG A 121 12.74 11.75 0.33
C ARG A 121 13.29 13.15 0.11
N ASP A 122 12.55 13.99 -0.56
CA ASP A 122 12.99 15.30 -1.01
C ASP A 122 13.00 16.36 0.12
N THR A 123 12.24 16.11 1.19
CA THR A 123 12.11 17.03 2.34
C THR A 123 12.96 16.63 3.53
N LEU A 124 13.14 15.34 3.79
CA LEU A 124 13.82 14.82 4.96
C LEU A 124 15.06 13.99 4.59
N PHE A 125 14.90 12.91 3.81
CA PHE A 125 15.97 11.93 3.64
C PHE A 125 17.13 12.40 2.76
N SER A 126 16.89 13.34 1.84
CA SER A 126 17.94 13.97 1.01
C SER A 126 18.67 15.09 1.75
N LYS A 127 18.28 15.44 2.97
CA LYS A 127 18.88 16.52 3.76
C LYS A 127 19.89 15.97 4.76
N ASP A 128 20.80 16.84 5.16
CA ASP A 128 21.78 16.54 6.22
C ASP A 128 21.10 16.70 7.59
N VAL A 129 20.32 15.69 7.95
CA VAL A 129 19.66 15.56 9.24
C VAL A 129 20.21 14.36 10.00
N SER A 130 20.03 14.34 11.31
CA SER A 130 20.55 13.24 12.14
C SER A 130 19.98 11.88 11.75
N ASP A 131 20.80 10.85 11.81
CA ASP A 131 20.36 9.46 11.59
C ASP A 131 19.24 9.06 12.54
N LYS A 132 19.27 9.60 13.78
CA LYS A 132 18.18 9.38 14.76
C LYS A 132 16.83 9.85 14.24
N LEU A 133 16.76 11.02 13.58
CA LEU A 133 15.53 11.51 12.97
C LEU A 133 15.11 10.65 11.79
N LYS A 134 16.06 10.26 10.92
CA LYS A 134 15.77 9.40 9.76
C LYS A 134 15.19 8.06 10.19
N TYR A 135 15.85 7.35 11.10
CA TYR A 135 15.38 6.04 11.58
C TYR A 135 14.10 6.12 12.41
N ALA A 136 13.94 7.16 13.25
CA ALA A 136 12.70 7.36 13.98
C ALA A 136 11.53 7.61 13.02
N THR A 137 11.72 8.43 11.98
CA THR A 137 10.70 8.67 10.95
C THR A 137 10.33 7.39 10.21
N LEU A 138 11.32 6.59 9.78
CA LEU A 138 11.06 5.30 9.15
C LEU A 138 10.31 4.35 10.06
N GLY A 139 10.75 4.18 11.32
CA GLY A 139 10.09 3.30 12.27
C GLY A 139 8.64 3.72 12.54
N VAL A 140 8.39 5.01 12.79
CA VAL A 140 7.03 5.53 12.99
C VAL A 140 6.20 5.41 11.72
N LEU A 141 6.79 5.63 10.55
CA LEU A 141 6.07 5.47 9.28
C LEU A 141 5.61 4.03 9.06
N PHE A 142 6.49 3.04 9.28
CA PHE A 142 6.13 1.62 9.18
C PHE A 142 4.96 1.27 10.10
N VAL A 143 5.05 1.64 11.38
CA VAL A 143 4.00 1.40 12.35
C VAL A 143 2.70 2.09 11.96
N ASN A 144 2.77 3.35 11.53
CA ASN A 144 1.60 4.13 11.17
C ASN A 144 0.93 3.62 9.89
N ILE A 145 1.69 3.13 8.91
CA ILE A 145 1.12 2.51 7.68
C ILE A 145 0.32 1.27 8.05
N SER A 146 0.87 0.38 8.88
CA SER A 146 0.18 -0.84 9.31
C SER A 146 -1.07 -0.53 10.15
N ILE A 147 -1.01 0.46 11.04
CA ILE A 147 -2.17 0.91 11.82
C ILE A 147 -3.19 1.59 10.90
N GLY A 148 -2.73 2.47 10.01
CA GLY A 148 -3.56 3.24 9.10
C GLY A 148 -4.31 2.38 8.08
N GLY A 149 -3.78 1.23 7.69
CA GLY A 149 -4.41 0.26 6.80
C GLY A 149 -5.65 -0.45 7.38
N THR A 150 -5.99 -0.22 8.64
CA THR A 150 -7.10 -0.91 9.32
C THR A 150 -8.47 -0.23 9.20
N LEU A 151 -8.62 0.84 8.43
CA LEU A 151 -9.92 1.49 8.24
C LEU A 151 -10.83 0.74 7.28
N THR A 152 -10.28 -0.09 6.42
CA THR A 152 -11.05 -0.91 5.47
C THR A 152 -10.66 -2.38 5.60
N PRO A 153 -11.55 -3.32 5.24
CA PRO A 153 -11.27 -4.76 5.37
C PRO A 153 -10.32 -5.31 4.32
N PHE A 154 -9.92 -4.52 3.31
CA PHE A 154 -9.19 -5.00 2.14
C PHE A 154 -7.79 -4.37 1.94
N ALA A 155 -7.45 -3.31 2.69
CA ALA A 155 -6.22 -2.57 2.42
C ALA A 155 -4.94 -3.23 2.98
N ALA A 156 -5.08 -3.93 4.10
CA ALA A 156 -4.00 -4.61 4.78
C ALA A 156 -4.19 -6.14 4.71
N PRO A 157 -3.23 -6.90 4.20
CA PRO A 157 -3.34 -8.36 4.08
C PRO A 157 -3.75 -9.09 5.35
N PRO A 158 -3.19 -8.80 6.54
CA PRO A 158 -3.61 -9.46 7.78
C PRO A 158 -5.07 -9.17 8.15
N VAL A 159 -5.56 -7.96 7.83
CA VAL A 159 -6.95 -7.58 8.08
C VAL A 159 -7.88 -8.34 7.14
N LEU A 160 -7.53 -8.44 5.85
CA LEU A 160 -8.30 -9.17 4.85
C LEU A 160 -8.56 -10.63 5.29
N MET A 161 -7.53 -11.32 5.78
CA MET A 161 -7.64 -12.72 6.22
C MET A 161 -8.67 -12.92 7.33
N VAL A 162 -8.77 -11.99 8.28
CA VAL A 162 -9.69 -12.11 9.42
C VAL A 162 -11.06 -11.48 9.13
N ALA A 163 -11.09 -10.39 8.36
CA ALA A 163 -12.31 -9.66 8.03
C ALA A 163 -13.31 -10.55 7.29
N VAL A 164 -12.85 -11.35 6.33
CA VAL A 164 -13.68 -12.33 5.61
C VAL A 164 -14.24 -13.37 6.57
N LYS A 165 -13.40 -13.93 7.46
CA LYS A 165 -13.80 -14.97 8.41
C LYS A 165 -14.84 -14.48 9.40
N TRP A 166 -14.79 -13.21 9.80
CA TRP A 166 -15.67 -12.62 10.81
C TRP A 166 -16.73 -11.69 10.22
N ASN A 167 -16.86 -11.65 8.90
CA ASN A 167 -17.79 -10.79 8.17
C ASN A 167 -17.67 -9.30 8.55
N TRP A 168 -16.45 -8.81 8.69
CA TRP A 168 -16.19 -7.41 8.96
C TRP A 168 -16.28 -6.59 7.66
N ASP A 169 -17.28 -5.76 7.57
CA ASP A 169 -17.44 -4.82 6.46
C ASP A 169 -16.72 -3.50 6.72
N THR A 170 -16.70 -2.62 5.73
CA THR A 170 -16.05 -1.33 5.83
C THR A 170 -16.62 -0.46 6.95
N TRP A 171 -17.95 -0.52 7.19
CA TRP A 171 -18.58 0.24 8.25
C TRP A 171 -18.16 -0.26 9.63
N PHE A 172 -18.12 -1.57 9.81
CA PHE A 172 -17.60 -2.18 11.03
C PHE A 172 -16.15 -1.76 11.31
N MET A 173 -15.30 -1.82 10.28
CA MET A 173 -13.88 -1.43 10.40
C MET A 173 -13.73 0.04 10.81
N VAL A 174 -14.40 0.95 10.13
CA VAL A 174 -14.33 2.39 10.43
C VAL A 174 -14.84 2.69 11.84
N SER A 175 -15.99 2.12 12.23
CA SER A 175 -16.63 2.39 13.53
C SER A 175 -15.88 1.78 14.71
N ASN A 176 -15.27 0.61 14.55
CA ASN A 176 -14.60 -0.11 15.65
C ASN A 176 -13.09 0.15 15.72
N PHE A 177 -12.41 0.25 14.58
CA PHE A 177 -10.96 0.41 14.49
C PHE A 177 -10.53 1.80 13.98
N GLY A 178 -11.30 2.40 13.06
CA GLY A 178 -10.89 3.60 12.35
C GLY A 178 -10.53 4.78 13.24
N TRP A 179 -11.36 5.11 14.21
CA TRP A 179 -11.05 6.21 15.14
C TRP A 179 -9.85 5.88 16.04
N LYS A 180 -9.69 4.62 16.47
CA LYS A 180 -8.55 4.17 17.29
C LYS A 180 -7.26 4.25 16.48
N ALA A 181 -7.30 3.78 15.25
CA ALA A 181 -6.19 3.88 14.31
C ALA A 181 -5.79 5.34 14.06
N SER A 182 -6.76 6.21 13.82
CA SER A 182 -6.51 7.64 13.60
C SER A 182 -5.86 8.31 14.82
N VAL A 183 -6.34 8.02 16.02
CA VAL A 183 -5.75 8.52 17.26
C VAL A 183 -4.33 7.98 17.46
N ALA A 184 -4.11 6.67 17.27
CA ALA A 184 -2.80 6.06 17.44
C ALA A 184 -1.77 6.62 16.45
N VAL A 185 -2.15 6.73 15.16
CA VAL A 185 -1.31 7.33 14.12
C VAL A 185 -0.97 8.77 14.42
N LEU A 186 -1.94 9.56 14.90
CA LEU A 186 -1.74 10.97 15.30
C LEU A 186 -0.78 11.09 16.50
N ILE A 187 -0.94 10.25 17.51
CA ILE A 187 -0.07 10.24 18.69
C ILE A 187 1.37 9.88 18.27
N ASN A 188 1.57 8.81 17.51
CA ASN A 188 2.89 8.38 17.06
C ASN A 188 3.60 9.47 16.24
N ALA A 189 2.89 10.04 15.26
CA ALA A 189 3.42 11.13 14.44
C ALA A 189 3.68 12.40 15.25
N GLY A 190 2.78 12.75 16.16
CA GLY A 190 2.91 13.89 17.07
C GLY A 190 4.11 13.74 18.01
N CYS A 191 4.29 12.57 18.62
CA CYS A 191 5.45 12.29 19.47
C CYS A 191 6.76 12.42 18.69
N ALA A 192 6.86 11.85 17.50
CA ALA A 192 8.04 11.98 16.64
C ALA A 192 8.29 13.46 16.26
N MET A 193 7.26 14.18 15.86
CA MET A 193 7.34 15.60 15.53
C MET A 193 7.83 16.43 16.72
N LEU A 194 7.29 16.22 17.91
CA LEU A 194 7.66 16.97 19.12
C LEU A 194 9.09 16.66 19.57
N LEU A 195 9.50 15.39 19.50
CA LEU A 195 10.85 14.96 19.87
C LEU A 195 11.92 15.60 18.96
N PHE A 196 11.63 15.73 17.69
CA PHE A 196 12.57 16.26 16.69
C PHE A 196 12.21 17.68 16.20
N ARG A 197 11.34 18.41 16.91
CA ARG A 197 10.81 19.72 16.48
C ARG A 197 11.89 20.75 16.07
N LYS A 198 13.04 20.74 16.76
CA LYS A 198 14.15 21.66 16.45
C LYS A 198 14.75 21.36 15.08
N GLN A 199 15.03 20.10 14.78
CA GLN A 199 15.60 19.70 13.49
C GLN A 199 14.58 19.88 12.35
N LEU A 200 13.33 19.46 12.57
CA LEU A 200 12.26 19.62 11.60
C LEU A 200 11.95 21.09 11.29
N GLY A 201 11.99 21.98 12.29
CA GLY A 201 11.72 23.42 12.12
C GLY A 201 12.71 24.16 11.23
N HIS A 202 13.93 23.64 11.06
CA HIS A 202 14.96 24.22 10.18
C HIS A 202 14.90 23.69 8.74
N MET A 203 13.98 22.79 8.44
CA MET A 203 13.88 22.16 7.11
C MET A 203 13.04 23.01 6.15
N ALA A 204 13.27 22.84 4.85
CA ALA A 204 12.45 23.47 3.81
C ALA A 204 11.01 22.96 3.88
N ALA A 205 10.06 23.86 3.83
CA ALA A 205 8.66 23.58 4.14
C ALA A 205 7.95 22.64 3.15
N ARG A 206 8.43 22.46 1.93
CA ARG A 206 7.71 21.66 0.89
C ARG A 206 8.63 21.25 -0.25
N PRO A 207 8.46 20.03 -0.81
CA PRO A 207 9.07 19.71 -2.09
C PRO A 207 8.40 20.53 -3.21
N LYS A 208 9.18 21.09 -4.12
CA LYS A 208 8.67 21.53 -5.40
C LYS A 208 8.39 20.26 -6.22
N SER A 209 7.14 20.03 -6.59
CA SER A 209 6.81 18.97 -7.54
C SER A 209 7.14 19.47 -8.95
N ASP A 210 8.23 18.97 -9.51
CA ASP A 210 8.60 19.22 -10.92
C ASP A 210 7.86 18.24 -11.87
N ALA A 211 7.03 17.35 -11.34
CA ALA A 211 6.28 16.40 -12.14
C ALA A 211 5.14 17.11 -12.90
N ALA A 212 5.08 16.93 -14.22
CA ALA A 212 3.97 17.44 -15.04
C ALA A 212 2.63 17.00 -14.44
N ALA A 213 1.72 17.94 -14.28
CA ALA A 213 0.40 17.67 -13.72
C ALA A 213 -0.41 16.76 -14.64
N VAL A 214 -1.03 15.73 -14.07
CA VAL A 214 -1.98 14.89 -14.80
C VAL A 214 -3.29 15.68 -14.98
N PRO A 215 -3.91 15.64 -16.16
CA PRO A 215 -5.23 16.29 -16.37
C PRO A 215 -6.25 15.79 -15.34
N LEU A 216 -7.03 16.70 -14.79
CA LEU A 216 -8.05 16.38 -13.79
C LEU A 216 -9.04 15.31 -14.27
N SER A 217 -9.41 15.34 -15.56
CA SER A 217 -10.28 14.33 -16.16
C SER A 217 -9.71 12.91 -16.05
N VAL A 218 -8.41 12.74 -16.27
CA VAL A 218 -7.74 11.45 -16.13
C VAL A 218 -7.73 11.01 -14.66
N VAL A 219 -7.45 11.94 -13.73
CA VAL A 219 -7.49 11.65 -12.28
C VAL A 219 -8.89 11.20 -11.85
N VAL A 220 -9.93 11.93 -12.27
CA VAL A 220 -11.31 11.60 -11.93
C VAL A 220 -11.70 10.22 -12.46
N VAL A 221 -11.33 9.88 -13.70
CA VAL A 221 -11.62 8.55 -14.26
C VAL A 221 -10.95 7.45 -13.45
N HIS A 222 -9.68 7.62 -13.03
CA HIS A 222 -8.99 6.63 -12.19
C HIS A 222 -9.66 6.46 -10.82
N LEU A 223 -10.09 7.58 -10.20
CA LEU A 223 -10.83 7.54 -8.93
C LEU A 223 -12.18 6.84 -9.08
N VAL A 224 -12.88 7.05 -10.20
CA VAL A 224 -14.13 6.36 -10.51
C VAL A 224 -13.91 4.86 -10.67
N PHE A 225 -12.89 4.43 -11.42
CA PHE A 225 -12.56 3.01 -11.52
C PHE A 225 -12.25 2.39 -10.17
N LEU A 226 -11.42 3.05 -9.36
CA LEU A 226 -11.08 2.59 -8.01
C LEU A 226 -12.34 2.44 -7.14
N ALA A 227 -13.20 3.47 -7.14
CA ALA A 227 -14.44 3.45 -6.38
C ALA A 227 -15.39 2.33 -6.84
N LEU A 228 -15.56 2.16 -8.15
CA LEU A 228 -16.43 1.11 -8.70
C LEU A 228 -15.90 -0.29 -8.36
N VAL A 229 -14.60 -0.55 -8.48
CA VAL A 229 -13.99 -1.83 -8.08
C VAL A 229 -14.25 -2.12 -6.59
N VAL A 230 -14.12 -1.11 -5.71
CA VAL A 230 -14.42 -1.25 -4.28
C VAL A 230 -15.92 -1.49 -4.03
N VAL A 231 -16.81 -0.77 -4.69
CA VAL A 231 -18.26 -0.96 -4.55
C VAL A 231 -18.69 -2.36 -4.96
N PHE A 232 -18.08 -2.91 -6.02
CA PHE A 232 -18.39 -4.24 -6.54
C PHE A 232 -17.43 -5.32 -6.01
N ALA A 233 -16.76 -5.12 -4.88
CA ALA A 233 -15.78 -6.04 -4.30
C ALA A 233 -16.26 -7.50 -4.17
N HIS A 234 -17.55 -7.69 -3.88
CA HIS A 234 -18.17 -9.00 -3.72
C HIS A 234 -18.70 -9.63 -5.03
N HIS A 235 -18.50 -8.95 -6.17
CA HIS A 235 -18.96 -9.39 -7.50
C HIS A 235 -17.76 -9.58 -8.43
N PRO A 236 -17.05 -10.73 -8.39
CA PRO A 236 -15.77 -10.92 -9.09
C PRO A 236 -15.86 -10.69 -10.60
N ALA A 237 -16.92 -11.12 -11.27
CA ALA A 237 -17.11 -10.87 -12.69
C ALA A 237 -17.22 -9.37 -13.02
N VAL A 238 -17.86 -8.58 -12.14
CA VAL A 238 -18.04 -7.14 -12.34
C VAL A 238 -16.73 -6.38 -12.10
N PHE A 239 -16.10 -6.57 -10.93
CA PHE A 239 -14.86 -5.83 -10.64
C PHE A 239 -13.71 -6.22 -11.57
N MET A 240 -13.61 -7.48 -12.00
CA MET A 240 -12.62 -7.90 -12.98
C MET A 240 -12.91 -7.32 -14.38
N GLY A 241 -14.19 -7.26 -14.78
CA GLY A 241 -14.58 -6.56 -16.01
C GLY A 241 -14.21 -5.08 -15.97
N LEU A 242 -14.48 -4.39 -14.85
CA LEU A 242 -14.06 -3.00 -14.62
C LEU A 242 -12.54 -2.85 -14.64
N PHE A 243 -11.81 -3.77 -14.04
CA PHE A 243 -10.35 -3.77 -14.06
C PHE A 243 -9.78 -3.95 -15.47
N LEU A 244 -10.32 -4.88 -16.26
CA LEU A 244 -9.90 -5.04 -17.65
C LEU A 244 -10.21 -3.80 -18.49
N PHE A 245 -11.36 -3.18 -18.27
CA PHE A 245 -11.69 -1.91 -18.92
C PHE A 245 -10.74 -0.78 -18.50
N PHE A 246 -10.39 -0.72 -17.20
CA PHE A 246 -9.36 0.19 -16.70
C PHE A 246 -8.01 -0.02 -17.39
N LEU A 247 -7.56 -1.27 -17.60
CA LEU A 247 -6.30 -1.54 -18.31
C LEU A 247 -6.33 -0.98 -19.74
N GLY A 248 -7.45 -1.13 -20.43
CA GLY A 248 -7.65 -0.53 -21.75
C GLY A 248 -7.57 0.99 -21.72
N PHE A 249 -8.22 1.62 -20.74
CA PHE A 249 -8.13 3.06 -20.52
C PHE A 249 -6.71 3.52 -20.19
N ALA A 250 -6.04 2.84 -19.27
CA ALA A 250 -4.66 3.15 -18.88
C ALA A 250 -3.70 3.06 -20.06
N THR A 251 -3.88 2.06 -20.94
CA THR A 251 -3.10 1.91 -22.18
C THR A 251 -3.33 3.06 -23.14
N ALA A 252 -4.56 3.55 -23.29
CA ALA A 252 -4.88 4.68 -24.14
C ALA A 252 -4.24 5.99 -23.65
N TYR A 253 -4.03 6.12 -22.33
CA TYR A 253 -3.48 7.33 -21.69
C TYR A 253 -2.07 7.13 -21.10
N LEU A 254 -1.24 6.30 -21.74
CA LEU A 254 0.12 5.95 -21.29
C LEU A 254 1.01 7.16 -20.93
N ARG A 255 0.85 8.31 -21.59
CA ARG A 255 1.63 9.55 -21.28
C ARG A 255 1.45 10.02 -19.84
N HIS A 256 0.35 9.67 -19.19
CA HIS A 256 -0.01 10.10 -17.85
C HIS A 256 0.16 8.99 -16.81
N GLN A 257 0.63 7.81 -17.23
CA GLN A 257 0.82 6.64 -16.39
C GLN A 257 2.30 6.40 -16.06
N ASN A 258 2.54 5.79 -14.91
CA ASN A 258 3.75 5.01 -14.71
C ASN A 258 3.55 3.63 -15.35
N PRO A 259 4.63 2.86 -15.63
CA PRO A 259 4.49 1.44 -15.92
C PRO A 259 3.62 0.78 -14.84
N LEU A 260 2.58 0.06 -15.25
CA LEU A 260 1.74 -0.67 -14.29
C LEU A 260 2.54 -1.80 -13.67
N ILE A 261 2.52 -1.92 -12.36
CA ILE A 261 3.25 -2.93 -11.57
C ILE A 261 2.41 -4.22 -11.50
N LEU A 262 2.06 -4.76 -12.67
CA LEU A 262 1.15 -5.91 -12.77
C LEU A 262 1.74 -7.18 -12.16
N ARG A 263 3.02 -7.45 -12.39
CA ARG A 263 3.68 -8.68 -11.94
C ARG A 263 3.81 -8.72 -10.44
N GLU A 264 4.35 -7.67 -9.86
CA GLU A 264 4.60 -7.56 -8.42
C GLU A 264 3.29 -7.56 -7.64
N ASP A 265 2.30 -6.81 -8.10
CA ASP A 265 0.97 -6.75 -7.47
C ASP A 265 0.23 -8.09 -7.57
N LEU A 266 0.35 -8.81 -8.71
CA LEU A 266 -0.21 -10.14 -8.88
C LEU A 266 0.41 -11.14 -7.90
N LEU A 267 1.74 -11.15 -7.82
CA LEU A 267 2.47 -12.05 -6.92
C LEU A 267 2.08 -11.80 -5.47
N VAL A 268 2.09 -10.54 -5.02
CA VAL A 268 1.69 -10.19 -3.64
C VAL A 268 0.25 -10.62 -3.35
N ALA A 269 -0.69 -10.33 -4.23
CA ALA A 269 -2.10 -10.65 -4.02
C ALA A 269 -2.36 -12.16 -3.93
N PHE A 270 -1.73 -12.95 -4.80
CA PHE A 270 -1.95 -14.41 -4.84
C PHE A 270 -1.08 -15.21 -3.87
N LEU A 271 0.01 -14.64 -3.36
CA LEU A 271 0.77 -15.25 -2.25
C LEU A 271 -0.01 -15.23 -0.93
N LEU A 272 -0.98 -14.35 -0.80
CA LEU A 272 -1.83 -14.22 0.38
C LEU A 272 -3.06 -15.15 0.34
N ALA A 273 -3.32 -15.77 -0.78
CA ALA A 273 -4.40 -16.73 -0.96
C ALA A 273 -4.02 -18.14 -0.49
#